data_ec0275a64891b2ef48aa18bd81a5f222
#
_entry.id   ec0275a64891b2ef48aa18bd81a5f222
#
_cell.length_a   1.000
_cell.length_b   1.000
_cell.length_c   1.000
_cell.angle_alpha   90.00
_cell.angle_beta   90.00
_cell.angle_gamma   90.00
#
_symmetry.space_group_name_H-M   'P 1'
#
loop_
_entity.id
_entity.type
_entity.pdbx_description
1 polymer ?
#
loop_
_entity_poly.entity_id
_entity_poly.type
_entity_poly.pdbx_seq_one_letter_code
_entity_poly.pdbx_strand_id
1 'polypeptide(L)'
;MPKKWLSESEAFAYLAARTEGRLATCGADGQPYITPLNYIFHRGSIYFHCAPKGHKLDNIAANNRVCFEVSQSDKLVFSEKACGCSTRYTSVVVFGKARIVNDEEEMIDVLNTLTARFAAGRPFAAVDATMLKGCVAVAISVDKITGKMNVDPGAAT
;
A
#
# COMPACT_ATOMS: atom_id res chain seq x y z
N MET A 1 -11.52 19.80 -15.48
CA MET A 1 -10.21 19.77 -14.82
C MET A 1 -9.42 18.62 -15.40
N PRO A 2 -8.17 18.83 -15.82
CA PRO A 2 -7.38 17.80 -16.47
C PRO A 2 -7.03 16.70 -15.45
N LYS A 3 -7.68 15.55 -15.56
CA LYS A 3 -7.30 14.33 -14.88
C LYS A 3 -6.35 13.59 -15.80
N LYS A 4 -5.17 13.23 -15.30
CA LYS A 4 -4.19 12.43 -16.02
C LYS A 4 -4.20 11.01 -15.42
N TRP A 5 -4.23 10.01 -16.28
CA TRP A 5 -3.92 8.63 -15.89
C TRP A 5 -2.40 8.46 -15.92
N LEU A 6 -1.88 7.83 -14.90
CA LEU A 6 -0.48 7.42 -14.86
C LEU A 6 -0.28 6.22 -15.79
N SER A 7 0.87 6.13 -16.44
CA SER A 7 1.33 4.88 -17.02
C SER A 7 1.55 3.83 -15.91
N GLU A 8 1.62 2.58 -16.28
CA GLU A 8 1.88 1.49 -15.33
C GLU A 8 3.20 1.69 -14.59
N SER A 9 4.27 2.10 -15.30
CA SER A 9 5.57 2.39 -14.70
C SER A 9 5.53 3.57 -13.72
N GLU A 10 4.81 4.66 -14.06
CA GLU A 10 4.61 5.79 -13.15
C GLU A 10 3.83 5.37 -11.88
N ALA A 11 2.81 4.50 -12.03
CA ALA A 11 2.04 3.99 -10.91
C ALA A 11 2.90 3.11 -9.99
N PHE A 12 3.73 2.22 -10.52
CA PHE A 12 4.69 1.42 -9.74
C PHE A 12 5.73 2.29 -9.05
N ALA A 13 6.28 3.29 -9.74
CA ALA A 13 7.24 4.22 -9.14
C ALA A 13 6.61 5.00 -7.97
N TYR A 14 5.37 5.45 -8.13
CA TYR A 14 4.62 6.11 -7.05
C TYR A 14 4.38 5.18 -5.88
N LEU A 15 3.92 3.94 -6.11
CA LEU A 15 3.72 2.91 -5.09
C LEU A 15 5.01 2.62 -4.32
N ALA A 16 6.13 2.45 -5.01
CA ALA A 16 7.43 2.14 -4.40
C ALA A 16 7.99 3.30 -3.54
N ALA A 17 7.63 4.54 -3.89
CA ALA A 17 8.11 5.73 -3.17
C ALA A 17 7.39 5.98 -1.84
N ARG A 18 6.22 5.40 -1.61
CA ARG A 18 5.40 5.62 -0.40
C ARG A 18 5.64 4.54 0.64
N THR A 19 5.24 4.83 1.88
CA THR A 19 5.41 3.94 3.04
C THR A 19 4.11 3.66 3.78
N GLU A 20 3.05 4.40 3.48
CA GLU A 20 1.72 4.26 4.09
C GLU A 20 0.67 4.06 2.99
N GLY A 21 -0.26 3.15 3.24
CA GLY A 21 -1.39 2.87 2.35
C GLY A 21 -2.60 2.34 3.10
N ARG A 22 -3.66 2.04 2.36
CA ARG A 22 -4.92 1.52 2.88
C ARG A 22 -5.20 0.19 2.23
N LEU A 23 -5.29 -0.84 3.05
CA LEU A 23 -5.66 -2.19 2.63
C LEU A 23 -7.16 -2.37 2.82
N ALA A 24 -7.87 -2.62 1.73
CA ALA A 24 -9.25 -3.05 1.75
C ALA A 24 -9.33 -4.58 1.62
N THR A 25 -10.02 -5.19 2.56
CA THR A 25 -10.33 -6.62 2.62
C THR A 25 -11.83 -6.81 2.72
N CYS A 26 -12.32 -8.01 2.39
CA CYS A 26 -13.73 -8.35 2.47
C CYS A 26 -13.86 -9.79 2.94
N GLY A 27 -14.51 -9.99 4.07
CA GLY A 27 -14.75 -11.31 4.64
C GLY A 27 -15.86 -12.10 3.93
N ALA A 28 -16.23 -13.23 4.50
CA ALA A 28 -17.29 -14.10 3.96
C ALA A 28 -18.68 -13.45 3.98
N ASP A 29 -18.90 -12.47 4.87
CA ASP A 29 -20.14 -11.71 4.98
C ASP A 29 -20.29 -10.62 3.89
N GLY A 30 -19.25 -10.39 3.07
CA GLY A 30 -19.24 -9.36 2.05
C GLY A 30 -19.03 -7.94 2.57
N GLN A 31 -18.81 -7.74 3.88
CA GLN A 31 -18.57 -6.40 4.44
C GLN A 31 -17.16 -5.91 4.11
N PRO A 32 -17.01 -4.79 3.36
CA PRO A 32 -15.70 -4.18 3.14
C PRO A 32 -15.10 -3.65 4.44
N TYR A 33 -13.80 -3.88 4.62
CA TYR A 33 -13.04 -3.42 5.77
C TYR A 33 -11.74 -2.78 5.32
N ILE A 34 -11.44 -1.56 5.78
CA ILE A 34 -10.24 -0.80 5.41
C ILE A 34 -9.33 -0.64 6.62
N THR A 35 -8.05 -0.91 6.42
CA THR A 35 -7.01 -0.74 7.44
C THR A 35 -5.88 0.13 6.87
N PRO A 36 -5.56 1.29 7.48
CA PRO A 36 -4.32 2.00 7.19
C PRO A 36 -3.14 1.19 7.74
N LEU A 37 -2.06 1.13 7.00
CA LEU A 37 -0.87 0.40 7.40
C LEU A 37 0.39 0.92 6.68
N ASN A 38 1.53 0.63 7.29
CA ASN A 38 2.82 0.85 6.66
C ASN A 38 3.21 -0.35 5.81
N TYR A 39 3.87 -0.09 4.68
CA TYR A 39 4.25 -1.12 3.73
C TYR A 39 5.56 -0.82 3.02
N ILE A 40 6.05 -1.81 2.31
CA ILE A 40 7.06 -1.68 1.26
C ILE A 40 6.56 -2.33 -0.03
N PHE A 41 6.99 -1.79 -1.17
CA PHE A 41 6.93 -2.50 -2.45
C PHE A 41 8.31 -3.12 -2.71
N HIS A 42 8.38 -4.45 -2.73
CA HIS A 42 9.62 -5.20 -2.80
C HIS A 42 9.42 -6.45 -3.66
N ARG A 43 10.36 -6.77 -4.55
CA ARG A 43 10.31 -7.95 -5.44
C ARG A 43 8.97 -8.13 -6.16
N GLY A 44 8.35 -7.01 -6.61
CA GLY A 44 7.09 -7.04 -7.36
C GLY A 44 5.82 -7.26 -6.51
N SER A 45 5.92 -7.25 -5.18
CA SER A 45 4.80 -7.41 -4.26
C SER A 45 4.78 -6.31 -3.21
N ILE A 46 3.61 -6.05 -2.64
CA ILE A 46 3.43 -5.19 -1.48
C ILE A 46 3.56 -6.05 -0.24
N TYR A 47 4.39 -5.62 0.71
CA TYR A 47 4.57 -6.32 1.98
C TYR A 47 4.26 -5.41 3.15
N PHE A 48 3.61 -5.96 4.15
CA PHE A 48 3.42 -5.34 5.46
C PHE A 48 3.50 -6.39 6.58
N HIS A 49 3.73 -5.95 7.80
CA HIS A 49 3.69 -6.82 8.97
C HIS A 49 2.57 -6.41 9.92
N CYS A 50 2.09 -7.35 10.71
CA CYS A 50 1.06 -7.10 11.71
C CYS A 50 1.10 -8.14 12.85
N ALA A 51 0.26 -7.92 13.87
CA ALA A 51 0.00 -8.92 14.90
C ALA A 51 -0.60 -10.20 14.29
N PRO A 52 -0.40 -11.37 14.91
CA PRO A 52 -0.81 -12.68 14.37
C PRO A 52 -2.33 -12.92 14.38
N LYS A 53 -3.12 -11.98 14.88
CA LYS A 53 -4.59 -12.04 14.94
C LYS A 53 -5.18 -10.69 14.59
N GLY A 54 -6.37 -10.71 13.98
CA GLY A 54 -7.15 -9.51 13.72
C GLY A 54 -7.98 -9.60 12.46
N HIS A 55 -9.02 -8.78 12.40
CA HIS A 55 -10.08 -8.81 11.38
C HIS A 55 -9.57 -8.85 9.94
N LYS A 56 -8.50 -8.11 9.61
CA LYS A 56 -7.91 -8.16 8.26
C LYS A 56 -7.35 -9.53 7.90
N LEU A 57 -6.76 -10.27 8.88
CA LEU A 57 -6.24 -11.62 8.65
C LEU A 57 -7.38 -12.62 8.51
N ASP A 58 -8.45 -12.48 9.30
CA ASP A 58 -9.65 -13.32 9.20
C ASP A 58 -10.31 -13.13 7.82
N ASN A 59 -10.41 -11.88 7.34
CA ASN A 59 -10.91 -11.57 6.02
C ASN A 59 -10.04 -12.17 4.91
N ILE A 60 -8.69 -12.05 5.02
CA ILE A 60 -7.75 -12.60 4.04
C ILE A 60 -7.84 -14.14 4.00
N ALA A 61 -8.02 -14.78 5.15
CA ALA A 61 -8.21 -16.24 5.23
C ALA A 61 -9.51 -16.70 4.53
N ALA A 62 -10.58 -15.93 4.65
CA ALA A 62 -11.86 -16.21 4.01
C ALA A 62 -11.88 -15.84 2.52
N ASN A 63 -11.24 -14.73 2.15
CA ASN A 63 -11.17 -14.20 0.80
C ASN A 63 -9.85 -13.44 0.62
N ASN A 64 -8.93 -14.02 -0.11
CA ASN A 64 -7.61 -13.45 -0.31
C ASN A 64 -7.54 -12.32 -1.36
N ARG A 65 -8.63 -12.01 -2.06
CA ARG A 65 -8.70 -10.88 -2.99
C ARG A 65 -8.76 -9.58 -2.22
N VAL A 66 -7.84 -8.67 -2.53
CA VAL A 66 -7.69 -7.41 -1.81
C VAL A 66 -7.56 -6.23 -2.77
N CYS A 67 -7.86 -5.04 -2.25
CA CYS A 67 -7.55 -3.79 -2.91
C CYS A 67 -6.62 -2.97 -2.01
N PHE A 68 -5.55 -2.45 -2.57
CA PHE A 68 -4.60 -1.61 -1.85
C PHE A 68 -4.52 -0.23 -2.49
N GLU A 69 -4.60 0.82 -1.69
CA GLU A 69 -4.62 2.20 -2.16
C GLU A 69 -3.53 3.02 -1.50
N VAL A 70 -2.91 3.87 -2.30
CA VAL A 70 -1.92 4.86 -1.85
C VAL A 70 -2.25 6.19 -2.49
N SER A 71 -2.45 7.22 -1.68
CA SER A 71 -2.71 8.56 -2.20
C SER A 71 -2.05 9.65 -1.37
N GLN A 72 -1.88 10.78 -2.01
CA GLN A 72 -1.50 12.03 -1.37
C GLN A 72 -2.36 13.16 -1.92
N SER A 73 -2.92 13.96 -1.02
CA SER A 73 -3.59 15.21 -1.34
C SER A 73 -2.60 16.36 -1.17
N ASP A 74 -2.42 17.15 -2.24
CA ASP A 74 -1.43 18.24 -2.24
C ASP A 74 -2.05 19.57 -1.81
N LYS A 75 -3.19 19.94 -2.41
CA LYS A 75 -3.92 21.16 -2.02
C LYS A 75 -5.40 21.14 -2.38
N LEU A 76 -6.18 21.89 -1.65
CA LEU A 76 -7.57 22.20 -1.99
C LEU A 76 -7.61 23.32 -3.05
N VAL A 77 -8.54 23.20 -3.98
CA VAL A 77 -8.83 24.21 -5.01
C VAL A 77 -10.21 24.76 -4.74
N PHE A 78 -10.26 26.03 -4.38
CA PHE A 78 -11.52 26.75 -4.16
C PHE A 78 -12.13 27.22 -5.49
N SER A 79 -13.45 27.23 -5.54
CA SER A 79 -14.25 27.85 -6.58
C SER A 79 -15.55 28.36 -5.97
N GLU A 80 -16.06 29.49 -6.44
CA GLU A 80 -17.37 30.01 -6.05
C GLU A 80 -18.53 29.08 -6.43
N LYS A 81 -18.33 28.24 -7.45
CA LYS A 81 -19.26 27.18 -7.85
C LYS A 81 -18.83 25.87 -7.20
N ALA A 82 -19.75 25.24 -6.44
CA ALA A 82 -19.47 23.99 -5.72
C ALA A 82 -18.82 22.91 -6.60
N CYS A 83 -19.31 22.71 -7.83
CA CYS A 83 -18.71 21.75 -8.79
C CYS A 83 -17.32 22.13 -9.29
N GLY A 84 -16.87 23.37 -9.04
CA GLY A 84 -15.50 23.83 -9.36
C GLY A 84 -14.51 23.58 -8.22
N CYS A 85 -14.98 23.35 -6.99
CA CYS A 85 -14.10 22.97 -5.88
C CYS A 85 -13.48 21.60 -6.14
N SER A 86 -12.22 21.44 -5.80
CA SER A 86 -11.46 20.22 -6.10
C SER A 86 -10.27 20.04 -5.16
N THR A 87 -9.60 18.91 -5.30
CA THR A 87 -8.33 18.63 -4.63
C THR A 87 -7.28 18.28 -5.69
N ARG A 88 -6.08 18.79 -5.54
CA ARG A 88 -4.91 18.26 -6.25
C ARG A 88 -4.44 17.04 -5.52
N TYR A 89 -4.27 15.95 -6.25
CA TYR A 89 -3.90 14.67 -5.66
C TYR A 89 -3.23 13.75 -6.66
N THR A 90 -2.52 12.80 -6.15
CA THR A 90 -2.11 11.59 -6.87
C THR A 90 -2.60 10.37 -6.09
N SER A 91 -3.16 9.38 -6.78
CA SER A 91 -3.58 8.12 -6.17
C SER A 91 -3.24 6.93 -7.07
N VAL A 92 -2.88 5.83 -6.43
CA VAL A 92 -2.62 4.53 -7.06
C VAL A 92 -3.47 3.49 -6.38
N VAL A 93 -4.14 2.66 -7.17
CA VAL A 93 -4.97 1.55 -6.70
C VAL A 93 -4.43 0.26 -7.29
N VAL A 94 -4.21 -0.72 -6.42
CA VAL A 94 -3.73 -2.07 -6.74
C VAL A 94 -4.82 -3.07 -6.41
N PHE A 95 -5.16 -3.94 -7.35
CA PHE A 95 -5.94 -5.16 -7.11
C PHE A 95 -4.98 -6.34 -7.11
N GLY A 96 -5.13 -7.23 -6.13
CA GLY A 96 -4.24 -8.35 -5.97
C GLY A 96 -4.75 -9.40 -5.02
N LYS A 97 -3.86 -10.34 -4.67
CA LYS A 97 -4.15 -11.43 -3.73
C LYS A 97 -3.16 -11.38 -2.58
N ALA A 98 -3.71 -11.41 -1.37
CA ALA A 98 -2.91 -11.47 -0.14
C ALA A 98 -2.60 -12.91 0.24
N ARG A 99 -1.39 -13.13 0.77
CA ARG A 99 -0.99 -14.39 1.42
C ARG A 99 -0.17 -14.11 2.67
N ILE A 100 -0.25 -14.99 3.63
CA ILE A 100 0.68 -15.00 4.75
C ILE A 100 2.05 -15.47 4.23
N VAL A 101 3.10 -14.80 4.67
CA VAL A 101 4.49 -15.22 4.42
C VAL A 101 4.83 -16.32 5.42
N ASN A 102 5.01 -17.55 4.92
CA ASN A 102 5.34 -18.72 5.73
C ASN A 102 6.82 -19.10 5.65
N ASP A 103 7.52 -18.62 4.63
CA ASP A 103 8.94 -18.85 4.44
C ASP A 103 9.74 -17.94 5.37
N GLU A 104 10.65 -18.51 6.13
CA GLU A 104 11.45 -17.81 7.14
C GLU A 104 12.43 -16.82 6.50
N GLU A 105 13.08 -17.21 5.41
CA GLU A 105 14.05 -16.35 4.72
C GLU A 105 13.34 -15.15 4.09
N GLU A 106 12.18 -15.38 3.46
CA GLU A 106 11.34 -14.29 2.92
C GLU A 106 10.89 -13.35 4.04
N MET A 107 10.49 -13.89 5.18
CA MET A 107 10.02 -13.08 6.32
C MET A 107 11.16 -12.21 6.89
N ILE A 108 12.35 -12.77 7.05
CA ILE A 108 13.54 -12.04 7.51
C ILE A 108 13.90 -10.92 6.52
N ASP A 109 13.94 -11.22 5.21
CA ASP A 109 14.25 -10.24 4.16
C ASP A 109 13.24 -9.08 4.16
N VAL A 110 11.94 -9.39 4.22
CA VAL A 110 10.86 -8.40 4.26
C VAL A 110 10.96 -7.52 5.49
N LEU A 111 11.14 -8.09 6.68
CA LEU A 111 11.22 -7.32 7.92
C LEU A 111 12.48 -6.44 7.97
N ASN A 112 13.61 -6.92 7.48
CA ASN A 112 14.82 -6.11 7.35
C ASN A 112 14.63 -4.96 6.37
N THR A 113 14.00 -5.22 5.21
CA THR A 113 13.72 -4.18 4.20
C THR A 113 12.75 -3.13 4.73
N LEU A 114 11.69 -3.54 5.46
CA LEU A 114 10.78 -2.64 6.15
C LEU A 114 11.53 -1.77 7.18
N THR A 115 12.33 -2.40 8.03
CA THR A 115 13.09 -1.70 9.07
C THR A 115 14.08 -0.70 8.46
N ALA A 116 14.82 -1.09 7.41
CA ALA A 116 15.72 -0.21 6.69
C ALA A 116 15.01 1.03 6.12
N ARG A 117 13.80 0.83 5.56
CA ARG A 117 12.98 1.91 5.03
C ARG A 117 12.60 2.93 6.11
N PHE A 118 12.20 2.46 7.31
CA PHE A 118 11.86 3.33 8.43
C PHE A 118 13.07 3.90 9.16
N ALA A 119 14.18 3.19 9.15
CA ALA A 119 15.43 3.67 9.76
C ALA A 119 15.95 4.93 9.05
N ALA A 120 15.65 5.10 7.74
CA ALA A 120 16.08 6.25 6.95
C ALA A 120 17.59 6.54 7.10
N GLY A 121 18.40 5.47 7.01
CA GLY A 121 19.86 5.54 7.14
C GLY A 121 20.39 5.43 8.59
N ARG A 122 19.52 5.39 9.61
CA ARG A 122 19.95 5.13 11.00
C ARG A 122 20.32 3.65 11.17
N PRO A 123 21.31 3.33 12.03
CA PRO A 123 21.63 1.95 12.32
C PRO A 123 20.46 1.23 13.02
N PHE A 124 20.23 -0.02 12.71
CA PHE A 124 19.24 -0.88 13.34
C PHE A 124 19.79 -2.30 13.48
N ALA A 125 19.23 -3.07 14.42
CA ALA A 125 19.57 -4.48 14.55
C ALA A 125 18.89 -5.27 13.43
N ALA A 126 19.68 -6.08 12.71
CA ALA A 126 19.12 -6.99 11.72
C ALA A 126 18.16 -8.00 12.38
N VAL A 127 17.04 -8.24 11.72
CA VAL A 127 16.06 -9.24 12.15
C VAL A 127 16.64 -10.64 11.92
N ASP A 128 16.53 -11.50 12.91
CA ASP A 128 16.87 -12.92 12.83
C ASP A 128 15.65 -13.80 13.16
N ALA A 129 15.80 -15.11 13.01
CA ALA A 129 14.73 -16.07 13.25
C ALA A 129 14.12 -16.00 14.66
N THR A 130 14.88 -15.58 15.67
CA THR A 130 14.41 -15.47 17.06
C THR A 130 13.42 -14.33 17.27
N MET A 131 13.49 -13.31 16.42
CA MET A 131 12.65 -12.10 16.45
C MET A 131 11.30 -12.27 15.74
N LEU A 132 11.09 -13.37 15.02
CA LEU A 132 9.87 -13.59 14.23
C LEU A 132 8.64 -13.93 15.09
N LYS A 133 8.83 -14.28 16.34
CA LYS A 133 7.73 -14.66 17.25
C LYS A 133 6.80 -13.47 17.50
N GLY A 134 5.48 -13.70 17.30
CA GLY A 134 4.45 -12.69 17.56
C GLY A 134 4.24 -11.68 16.41
N CYS A 135 4.88 -11.88 15.26
CA CYS A 135 4.73 -11.08 14.07
C CYS A 135 4.32 -11.94 12.87
N VAL A 136 3.46 -11.41 12.02
CA VAL A 136 3.08 -12.00 10.74
C VAL A 136 3.39 -11.01 9.64
N ALA A 137 4.06 -11.47 8.59
CA ALA A 137 4.19 -10.73 7.36
C ALA A 137 3.15 -11.20 6.33
N VAL A 138 2.61 -10.26 5.57
CA VAL A 138 1.64 -10.50 4.49
C VAL A 138 2.23 -9.97 3.20
N ALA A 139 2.17 -10.77 2.15
CA ALA A 139 2.51 -10.39 0.79
C ALA A 139 1.24 -10.20 -0.03
N ILE A 140 1.19 -9.15 -0.86
CA ILE A 140 0.12 -8.91 -1.82
C ILE A 140 0.73 -8.92 -3.21
N SER A 141 0.35 -9.89 -4.05
CA SER A 141 0.67 -9.90 -5.48
C SER A 141 -0.10 -8.78 -6.20
N VAL A 142 0.47 -8.24 -7.27
CA VAL A 142 -0.19 -7.21 -8.08
C VAL A 142 -0.78 -7.86 -9.32
N ASP A 143 -2.11 -8.01 -9.34
CA ASP A 143 -2.84 -8.50 -10.52
C ASP A 143 -3.15 -7.34 -11.49
N LYS A 144 -3.40 -6.13 -10.94
CA LYS A 144 -3.67 -4.92 -11.71
C LYS A 144 -3.30 -3.69 -10.89
N ILE A 145 -2.65 -2.73 -11.53
CA ILE A 145 -2.35 -1.41 -10.96
C ILE A 145 -2.93 -0.31 -11.84
N THR A 146 -3.48 0.72 -11.22
CA THR A 146 -3.95 1.93 -11.90
C THR A 146 -3.55 3.16 -11.09
N GLY A 147 -3.15 4.21 -11.78
CA GLY A 147 -2.81 5.48 -11.16
C GLY A 147 -3.54 6.65 -11.79
N LYS A 148 -3.90 7.63 -10.98
CA LYS A 148 -4.60 8.83 -11.41
C LYS A 148 -4.10 10.04 -10.64
N MET A 149 -3.98 11.15 -11.34
CA MET A 149 -3.61 12.43 -10.75
C MET A 149 -4.52 13.57 -11.22
N ASN A 150 -4.69 14.55 -10.35
CA ASN A 150 -5.29 15.84 -10.64
C ASN A 150 -4.28 16.92 -10.24
N VAL A 151 -3.60 17.49 -11.23
CA VAL A 151 -2.53 18.48 -11.03
C VAL A 151 -2.92 19.83 -11.61
N ASP A 152 -2.19 20.88 -11.27
CA ASP A 152 -2.38 22.18 -11.89
C ASP A 152 -2.07 22.13 -13.39
N PRO A 153 -2.81 22.89 -14.22
CA PRO A 153 -2.47 23.03 -15.64
C PRO A 153 -1.03 23.49 -15.79
N GLY A 154 -0.22 22.76 -16.56
CA GLY A 154 1.20 23.07 -16.78
C GLY A 154 2.19 22.43 -15.81
N ALA A 155 1.73 21.74 -14.75
CA ALA A 155 2.61 21.03 -13.81
C ALA A 155 2.93 19.58 -14.22
N ALA A 156 2.45 19.14 -15.38
CA ALA A 156 2.67 17.78 -15.88
C ALA A 156 3.78 17.79 -16.95
N THR A 157 5.01 17.69 -16.50
CA THR A 157 6.16 17.27 -17.34
C THR A 157 6.81 16.07 -16.69
#